data_d3fea6ceea9d920f9644ae18eb56ca90
#
_entry.id   d3fea6ceea9d920f9644ae18eb56ca90
#
_cell.length_a   1.000
_cell.length_b   1.000
_cell.length_c   1.000
_cell.angle_alpha   90.00
_cell.angle_beta   90.00
_cell.angle_gamma   90.00
#
_symmetry.space_group_name_H-M   'P 1'
#
loop_
_entity.id
_entity.type
_entity.pdbx_description
1 polymer ?
#
loop_
_entity_poly.entity_id
_entity_poly.type
_entity_poly.pdbx_seq_one_letter_code
_entity_poly.pdbx_strand_id
1 'polypeptide(L)'
;MTTLSEKKATRQKLEALSGLLLAMFCSMLSMTVVGSSMPIIVDDLGGTQTQYTWVITMTLLTTAISTPIWGKLADLVNRKVLMLVALVVFVLASAGAGLSQSAEMLIFFRALQGIGGGGLQALSQILMADILSPRERGKYMGLFAGVMSIGTVGGPLLGGFLTDTISWHWNFYVGVPLGVAAFIVLTKTLKIHQAKPDKVRIDYFGIVLLSIAAGFLLVWISNVQTYGWVSWETLYMVGIAVVATIAFIIVEMRVAEPLIPMHLFRNKTFSLAVLASISIGVSMFGTAVYLAQYMQVSRGFGPTEAGLMTIPMALGMMGASVIIGQLVSRTGKWKRYVVTGGVLMVAGTSLLSTLQYDTPLVLAGVFMFVLGAGTGMTMQNLVLVVQNSTAPHEIGVASSGVNFFRSVGGTTGVAVMGSVLAASMTNLFADRKADIQAAIVQIAAADPAAAEEIGDTLTSGGLPPTRGMPESIASIIEQVSATSISHAFLVGVPLAVISLIAICFLPNTSLNRKNTQEQLKAAQEKSAAAAASSDDSGDAWHEADQEHLGYSEARDVALASTGAIRLPVRSETEEDDHDR
;
A
#
# COMPACT_ATOMS: atom_id res chain seq x y z
N MET A 1 -22.76 -7.12 -34.23
CA MET A 1 -21.99 -6.00 -34.85
C MET A 1 -21.91 -4.88 -33.83
N THR A 2 -20.72 -4.60 -33.26
CA THR A 2 -20.53 -3.43 -32.39
C THR A 2 -20.62 -2.16 -33.19
N THR A 3 -21.43 -1.20 -32.76
CA THR A 3 -21.59 0.08 -33.44
C THR A 3 -20.28 0.88 -33.43
N LEU A 4 -20.09 1.79 -34.38
CA LEU A 4 -18.92 2.69 -34.42
C LEU A 4 -18.78 3.49 -33.12
N SER A 5 -19.90 3.82 -32.46
CA SER A 5 -19.96 4.48 -31.15
C SER A 5 -19.38 3.63 -30.02
N GLU A 6 -19.71 2.33 -29.98
CA GLU A 6 -19.19 1.39 -28.96
C GLU A 6 -17.68 1.16 -29.11
N LYS A 7 -17.18 1.06 -30.35
CA LYS A 7 -15.74 0.95 -30.62
C LYS A 7 -14.98 2.19 -30.16
N LYS A 8 -15.54 3.39 -30.38
CA LYS A 8 -14.93 4.67 -29.94
C LYS A 8 -14.92 4.79 -28.42
N ALA A 9 -16.00 4.39 -27.74
CA ALA A 9 -16.10 4.38 -26.28
C ALA A 9 -15.11 3.39 -25.66
N THR A 10 -14.98 2.18 -26.22
CA THR A 10 -14.02 1.18 -25.76
C THR A 10 -12.58 1.66 -25.92
N ARG A 11 -12.26 2.30 -27.05
CA ARG A 11 -10.93 2.86 -27.30
C ARG A 11 -10.58 3.97 -26.29
N GLN A 12 -11.50 4.87 -25.98
CA GLN A 12 -11.31 5.93 -24.99
C GLN A 12 -11.07 5.36 -23.58
N LYS A 13 -11.82 4.31 -23.19
CA LYS A 13 -11.59 3.60 -21.92
C LYS A 13 -10.17 3.02 -21.86
N LEU A 14 -9.70 2.36 -22.93
CA LEU A 14 -8.36 1.77 -22.99
C LEU A 14 -7.25 2.83 -22.94
N GLU A 15 -7.42 3.94 -23.64
CA GLU A 15 -6.48 5.06 -23.62
C GLU A 15 -6.40 5.69 -22.22
N ALA A 16 -7.51 5.88 -21.51
CA ALA A 16 -7.51 6.37 -20.14
C ALA A 16 -6.83 5.37 -19.18
N LEU A 17 -7.12 4.08 -19.32
CA LEU A 17 -6.48 3.02 -18.51
C LEU A 17 -4.97 2.94 -18.76
N SER A 18 -4.49 3.12 -19.99
CA SER A 18 -3.06 3.14 -20.29
C SER A 18 -2.36 4.31 -19.59
N GLY A 19 -3.00 5.48 -19.53
CA GLY A 19 -2.50 6.63 -18.77
C GLY A 19 -2.41 6.36 -17.26
N LEU A 20 -3.41 5.69 -16.67
CA LEU A 20 -3.40 5.31 -15.26
C LEU A 20 -2.30 4.27 -14.95
N LEU A 21 -2.14 3.27 -15.82
CA LEU A 21 -1.09 2.27 -15.71
C LEU A 21 0.31 2.91 -15.81
N LEU A 22 0.48 3.86 -16.73
CA LEU A 22 1.74 4.57 -16.90
C LEU A 22 2.07 5.44 -15.68
N ALA A 23 1.08 6.14 -15.11
CA ALA A 23 1.27 6.93 -13.90
C ALA A 23 1.67 6.06 -12.69
N MET A 24 1.02 4.90 -12.54
CA MET A 24 1.33 3.95 -11.50
C MET A 24 2.71 3.30 -11.71
N PHE A 25 3.06 2.95 -12.94
CA PHE A 25 4.40 2.45 -13.29
C PHE A 25 5.49 3.46 -12.95
N CYS A 26 5.28 4.73 -13.32
CA CYS A 26 6.17 5.83 -13.00
C CYS A 26 6.41 5.96 -11.49
N SER A 27 5.33 5.92 -10.69
CA SER A 27 5.42 5.96 -9.23
C SER A 27 6.20 4.77 -8.67
N MET A 28 5.88 3.54 -9.11
CA MET A 28 6.56 2.33 -8.63
C MET A 28 8.02 2.27 -9.01
N LEU A 29 8.33 2.56 -10.26
CA LEU A 29 9.71 2.57 -10.76
C LEU A 29 10.57 3.57 -9.95
N SER A 30 10.08 4.80 -9.76
CA SER A 30 10.81 5.83 -9.00
C SER A 30 10.98 5.51 -7.51
N MET A 31 10.09 4.69 -6.92
CA MET A 31 10.27 4.22 -5.54
C MET A 31 11.37 3.17 -5.41
N THR A 32 11.55 2.33 -6.43
CA THR A 32 12.43 1.16 -6.36
C THR A 32 13.79 1.37 -7.00
N VAL A 33 13.87 2.25 -8.02
CA VAL A 33 15.11 2.53 -8.78
C VAL A 33 16.22 3.11 -7.90
N VAL A 34 15.87 3.88 -6.89
CA VAL A 34 16.82 4.57 -6.00
C VAL A 34 17.48 3.60 -5.02
N GLY A 35 16.78 2.51 -4.65
CA GLY A 35 17.23 1.61 -3.58
C GLY A 35 18.61 0.98 -3.81
N SER A 36 18.92 0.58 -5.05
CA SER A 36 20.21 -0.03 -5.42
C SER A 36 21.37 0.96 -5.40
N SER A 37 21.08 2.24 -5.59
CA SER A 37 22.09 3.31 -5.74
C SER A 37 22.28 4.13 -4.47
N MET A 38 21.50 3.87 -3.43
CA MET A 38 21.49 4.67 -2.18
C MET A 38 22.87 4.82 -1.52
N PRO A 39 23.71 3.79 -1.39
CA PRO A 39 25.05 3.96 -0.81
C PRO A 39 25.86 5.01 -1.56
N ILE A 40 25.89 4.94 -2.89
CA ILE A 40 26.63 5.87 -3.76
C ILE A 40 26.06 7.30 -3.67
N ILE A 41 24.72 7.42 -3.62
CA ILE A 41 24.04 8.73 -3.52
C ILE A 41 24.39 9.43 -2.21
N VAL A 42 24.37 8.70 -1.10
CA VAL A 42 24.62 9.28 0.22
C VAL A 42 26.08 9.64 0.39
N ASP A 43 26.99 8.82 -0.14
CA ASP A 43 28.43 9.10 -0.14
C ASP A 43 28.75 10.35 -0.95
N ASP A 44 28.22 10.47 -2.17
CA ASP A 44 28.42 11.62 -3.06
C ASP A 44 27.87 12.95 -2.47
N LEU A 45 26.80 12.88 -1.71
CA LEU A 45 26.22 14.02 -1.00
C LEU A 45 26.85 14.30 0.37
N GLY A 46 27.91 13.57 0.77
CA GLY A 46 28.56 13.68 2.08
C GLY A 46 27.61 13.37 3.25
N GLY A 47 26.64 12.50 3.04
CA GLY A 47 25.59 12.18 3.99
C GLY A 47 26.00 11.13 5.03
N THR A 48 25.28 11.11 6.13
CA THR A 48 25.44 10.13 7.22
C THR A 48 24.56 8.90 7.02
N GLN A 49 24.85 7.80 7.74
CA GLN A 49 24.00 6.60 7.77
C GLN A 49 22.56 6.90 8.23
N THR A 50 22.39 7.87 9.12
CA THR A 50 21.06 8.34 9.54
C THR A 50 20.32 8.99 8.38
N GLN A 51 20.97 9.83 7.60
CA GLN A 51 20.39 10.48 6.41
C GLN A 51 20.06 9.46 5.31
N TYR A 52 20.90 8.44 5.12
CA TYR A 52 20.58 7.28 4.27
C TYR A 52 19.22 6.67 4.60
N THR A 53 19.01 6.38 5.88
CA THR A 53 17.73 5.81 6.35
C THR A 53 16.58 6.79 6.11
N TRP A 54 16.78 8.09 6.37
CA TRP A 54 15.74 9.10 6.19
C TRP A 54 15.33 9.31 4.72
N VAL A 55 16.24 9.23 3.75
CA VAL A 55 15.92 9.32 2.31
C VAL A 55 14.90 8.25 1.89
N ILE A 56 15.07 7.03 2.38
CA ILE A 56 14.14 5.92 2.09
C ILE A 56 12.85 6.07 2.89
N THR A 57 12.97 6.27 4.21
CA THR A 57 11.85 6.29 5.14
C THR A 57 10.89 7.44 4.82
N MET A 58 11.37 8.63 4.48
CA MET A 58 10.52 9.78 4.17
C MET A 58 9.58 9.54 2.99
N THR A 59 10.05 8.89 1.95
CA THR A 59 9.18 8.58 0.81
C THR A 59 8.08 7.59 1.17
N LEU A 60 8.42 6.53 1.90
CA LEU A 60 7.46 5.51 2.34
C LEU A 60 6.45 6.10 3.32
N LEU A 61 6.93 6.88 4.29
CA LEU A 61 6.13 7.56 5.30
C LEU A 61 5.10 8.51 4.66
N THR A 62 5.57 9.42 3.81
CA THR A 62 4.69 10.41 3.18
C THR A 62 3.75 9.77 2.17
N THR A 63 4.15 8.70 1.48
CA THR A 63 3.25 7.89 0.64
C THR A 63 2.14 7.25 1.47
N ALA A 64 2.48 6.63 2.60
CA ALA A 64 1.50 5.99 3.47
C ALA A 64 0.50 7.00 4.04
N ILE A 65 0.97 8.11 4.59
CA ILE A 65 0.14 9.16 5.19
C ILE A 65 -0.74 9.86 4.14
N SER A 66 -0.18 10.17 2.97
CA SER A 66 -0.92 10.91 1.93
C SER A 66 -1.99 10.07 1.23
N THR A 67 -1.84 8.74 1.19
CA THR A 67 -2.78 7.83 0.51
C THR A 67 -4.24 8.00 0.96
N PRO A 68 -4.60 7.95 2.27
CA PRO A 68 -5.97 8.19 2.71
C PRO A 68 -6.43 9.63 2.47
N ILE A 69 -5.52 10.61 2.54
CA ILE A 69 -5.84 12.01 2.25
C ILE A 69 -6.27 12.17 0.79
N TRP A 70 -5.52 11.64 -0.16
CA TRP A 70 -5.89 11.62 -1.58
C TRP A 70 -7.19 10.85 -1.82
N GLY A 71 -7.42 9.76 -1.08
CA GLY A 71 -8.66 8.99 -1.14
C GLY A 71 -9.87 9.82 -0.74
N LYS A 72 -9.81 10.52 0.38
CA LYS A 72 -10.89 11.42 0.83
C LYS A 72 -11.08 12.59 -0.13
N LEU A 73 -10.00 13.23 -0.56
CA LEU A 73 -10.07 14.30 -1.55
C LEU A 73 -10.72 13.85 -2.86
N ALA A 74 -10.50 12.59 -3.28
CA ALA A 74 -11.14 12.03 -4.48
C ALA A 74 -12.66 11.88 -4.36
N ASP A 75 -13.18 11.76 -3.15
CA ASP A 75 -14.62 11.73 -2.91
C ASP A 75 -15.24 13.14 -2.87
N LEU A 76 -14.43 14.17 -2.54
CA LEU A 76 -14.86 15.56 -2.37
C LEU A 76 -14.59 16.46 -3.59
N VAL A 77 -13.56 16.16 -4.39
CA VAL A 77 -13.08 17.02 -5.47
C VAL A 77 -13.00 16.26 -6.79
N ASN A 78 -12.89 16.96 -7.90
CA ASN A 78 -12.77 16.35 -9.21
C ASN A 78 -11.53 15.45 -9.31
N ARG A 79 -11.76 14.15 -9.44
CA ARG A 79 -10.73 13.09 -9.45
C ARG A 79 -9.69 13.27 -10.56
N LYS A 80 -10.09 13.80 -11.73
CA LYS A 80 -9.15 14.10 -12.82
C LYS A 80 -8.16 15.19 -12.41
N VAL A 81 -8.66 16.28 -11.82
CA VAL A 81 -7.81 17.39 -11.38
C VAL A 81 -6.84 16.91 -10.32
N LEU A 82 -7.33 16.14 -9.34
CA LEU A 82 -6.46 15.56 -8.29
C LEU A 82 -5.36 14.66 -8.86
N MET A 83 -5.69 13.82 -9.84
CA MET A 83 -4.71 12.95 -10.50
C MET A 83 -3.62 13.76 -11.23
N LEU A 84 -4.02 14.83 -11.91
CA LEU A 84 -3.07 15.72 -12.60
C LEU A 84 -2.20 16.50 -11.59
N VAL A 85 -2.78 16.96 -10.46
CA VAL A 85 -2.03 17.61 -9.39
C VAL A 85 -1.03 16.63 -8.76
N ALA A 86 -1.44 15.40 -8.45
CA ALA A 86 -0.53 14.38 -7.92
C ALA A 86 0.64 14.08 -8.86
N LEU A 87 0.37 14.01 -10.19
CA LEU A 87 1.42 13.87 -11.22
C LEU A 87 2.37 15.06 -11.24
N VAL A 88 1.86 16.28 -11.19
CA VAL A 88 2.71 17.50 -11.18
C VAL A 88 3.60 17.51 -9.93
N VAL A 89 3.04 17.27 -8.75
CA VAL A 89 3.81 17.19 -7.50
C VAL A 89 4.90 16.12 -7.61
N PHE A 90 4.55 14.94 -8.11
CA PHE A 90 5.48 13.82 -8.26
C PHE A 90 6.61 14.15 -9.25
N VAL A 91 6.30 14.71 -10.43
CA VAL A 91 7.29 15.06 -11.47
C VAL A 91 8.23 16.15 -10.99
N LEU A 92 7.69 17.23 -10.38
CA LEU A 92 8.51 18.32 -9.84
C LEU A 92 9.40 17.85 -8.69
N ALA A 93 8.87 17.01 -7.80
CA ALA A 93 9.64 16.43 -6.72
C ALA A 93 10.75 15.50 -7.24
N SER A 94 10.46 14.70 -8.27
CA SER A 94 11.46 13.84 -8.92
C SER A 94 12.56 14.66 -9.58
N ALA A 95 12.21 15.73 -10.31
CA ALA A 95 13.18 16.64 -10.90
C ALA A 95 14.05 17.32 -9.84
N GLY A 96 13.43 17.79 -8.74
CA GLY A 96 14.13 18.40 -7.62
C GLY A 96 15.05 17.42 -6.88
N ALA A 97 14.62 16.17 -6.70
CA ALA A 97 15.47 15.12 -6.12
C ALA A 97 16.72 14.85 -6.98
N GLY A 98 16.57 14.83 -8.31
CA GLY A 98 17.70 14.72 -9.22
C GLY A 98 18.62 15.95 -9.27
N LEU A 99 18.20 17.10 -8.78
CA LEU A 99 19.01 18.32 -8.65
C LEU A 99 19.59 18.52 -7.24
N SER A 100 19.39 17.57 -6.32
CA SER A 100 19.81 17.69 -4.93
C SER A 100 21.34 17.73 -4.81
N GLN A 101 21.82 18.69 -4.01
CA GLN A 101 23.25 18.92 -3.72
C GLN A 101 23.59 18.63 -2.25
N SER A 102 22.61 18.22 -1.45
CA SER A 102 22.79 17.76 -0.07
C SER A 102 21.79 16.68 0.28
N ALA A 103 22.11 15.89 1.29
CA ALA A 103 21.23 14.82 1.78
C ALA A 103 19.89 15.37 2.31
N GLU A 104 19.89 16.55 2.97
CA GLU A 104 18.68 17.21 3.48
C GLU A 104 17.76 17.63 2.34
N MET A 105 18.32 18.22 1.28
CA MET A 105 17.58 18.60 0.07
C MET A 105 16.96 17.37 -0.58
N LEU A 106 17.69 16.28 -0.66
CA LEU A 106 17.20 15.01 -1.17
C LEU A 106 16.05 14.46 -0.31
N ILE A 107 16.19 14.44 1.03
CA ILE A 107 15.14 14.01 1.96
C ILE A 107 13.86 14.83 1.76
N PHE A 108 13.97 16.15 1.62
CA PHE A 108 12.84 17.03 1.36
C PHE A 108 12.10 16.68 0.06
N PHE A 109 12.83 16.52 -1.05
CA PHE A 109 12.19 16.15 -2.33
C PHE A 109 11.65 14.72 -2.32
N ARG A 110 12.27 13.81 -1.58
CA ARG A 110 11.75 12.46 -1.37
C ARG A 110 10.43 12.47 -0.58
N ALA A 111 10.29 13.38 0.38
CA ALA A 111 9.00 13.57 1.07
C ALA A 111 7.91 14.06 0.11
N LEU A 112 8.19 15.06 -0.71
CA LEU A 112 7.26 15.55 -1.74
C LEU A 112 6.93 14.48 -2.80
N GLN A 113 7.94 13.71 -3.23
CA GLN A 113 7.76 12.61 -4.17
C GLN A 113 6.82 11.53 -3.59
N GLY A 114 6.96 11.22 -2.30
CA GLY A 114 6.05 10.30 -1.60
C GLY A 114 4.62 10.81 -1.54
N ILE A 115 4.40 12.11 -1.30
CA ILE A 115 3.06 12.71 -1.34
C ILE A 115 2.42 12.54 -2.73
N GLY A 116 3.14 12.86 -3.79
CA GLY A 116 2.67 12.63 -5.17
C GLY A 116 2.44 11.15 -5.48
N GLY A 117 3.38 10.28 -5.08
CA GLY A 117 3.32 8.83 -5.28
C GLY A 117 2.12 8.16 -4.62
N GLY A 118 1.80 8.56 -3.38
CA GLY A 118 0.59 8.10 -2.68
C GLY A 118 -0.69 8.49 -3.42
N GLY A 119 -0.72 9.73 -3.97
CA GLY A 119 -1.82 10.18 -4.85
C GLY A 119 -1.94 9.34 -6.11
N LEU A 120 -0.84 9.07 -6.80
CA LEU A 120 -0.84 8.25 -8.02
C LEU A 120 -1.36 6.83 -7.76
N GLN A 121 -0.98 6.22 -6.63
CA GLN A 121 -1.46 4.88 -6.26
C GLN A 121 -2.95 4.86 -5.92
N ALA A 122 -3.41 5.77 -5.04
CA ALA A 122 -4.80 5.84 -4.61
C ALA A 122 -5.73 6.20 -5.77
N LEU A 123 -5.43 7.30 -6.46
CA LEU A 123 -6.28 7.84 -7.53
C LEU A 123 -6.35 6.93 -8.75
N SER A 124 -5.26 6.21 -9.09
CA SER A 124 -5.32 5.24 -10.20
C SER A 124 -6.35 4.14 -9.95
N GLN A 125 -6.44 3.61 -8.73
CA GLN A 125 -7.43 2.59 -8.37
C GLN A 125 -8.85 3.15 -8.31
N ILE A 126 -9.02 4.38 -7.80
CA ILE A 126 -10.32 5.06 -7.72
C ILE A 126 -10.83 5.39 -9.12
N LEU A 127 -9.99 5.98 -9.97
CA LEU A 127 -10.33 6.33 -11.35
C LEU A 127 -10.66 5.10 -12.21
N MET A 128 -9.96 3.99 -11.96
CA MET A 128 -10.32 2.72 -12.59
C MET A 128 -11.72 2.26 -12.16
N ALA A 129 -12.11 2.54 -10.91
CA ALA A 129 -13.45 2.24 -10.41
C ALA A 129 -14.54 3.09 -11.09
N ASP A 130 -14.22 4.30 -11.55
CA ASP A 130 -15.15 5.15 -12.30
C ASP A 130 -15.33 4.70 -13.75
N ILE A 131 -14.26 4.21 -14.36
CA ILE A 131 -14.24 3.85 -15.79
C ILE A 131 -14.81 2.44 -16.01
N LEU A 132 -14.55 1.51 -15.10
CA LEU A 132 -14.86 0.10 -15.23
C LEU A 132 -15.85 -0.39 -14.17
N SER A 133 -16.76 -1.28 -14.58
CA SER A 133 -17.58 -2.01 -13.62
C SER A 133 -16.72 -2.95 -12.74
N PRO A 134 -17.13 -3.29 -11.50
CA PRO A 134 -16.41 -4.22 -10.64
C PRO A 134 -16.04 -5.54 -11.33
N ARG A 135 -16.90 -6.01 -12.23
CA ARG A 135 -16.67 -7.22 -12.99
C ARG A 135 -15.58 -7.05 -14.05
N GLU A 136 -15.54 -5.91 -14.75
CA GLU A 136 -14.50 -5.60 -15.75
C GLU A 136 -13.15 -5.31 -15.10
N ARG A 137 -13.15 -4.68 -13.91
CA ARG A 137 -11.92 -4.36 -13.14
C ARG A 137 -11.04 -5.56 -12.89
N GLY A 138 -11.64 -6.75 -12.62
CA GLY A 138 -10.88 -7.97 -12.37
C GLY A 138 -9.80 -8.22 -13.42
N LYS A 139 -10.10 -8.01 -14.71
CA LYS A 139 -9.15 -8.16 -15.81
C LYS A 139 -7.99 -7.15 -15.74
N TYR A 140 -8.29 -5.89 -15.42
CA TYR A 140 -7.30 -4.81 -15.43
C TYR A 140 -6.52 -4.74 -14.12
N MET A 141 -7.07 -5.23 -13.00
CA MET A 141 -6.33 -5.39 -11.73
C MET A 141 -5.11 -6.30 -11.89
N GLY A 142 -5.21 -7.32 -12.76
CA GLY A 142 -4.07 -8.15 -13.13
C GLY A 142 -2.95 -7.37 -13.82
N LEU A 143 -3.30 -6.43 -14.71
CA LEU A 143 -2.31 -5.55 -15.35
C LEU A 143 -1.67 -4.59 -14.34
N PHE A 144 -2.43 -4.08 -13.38
CA PHE A 144 -1.89 -3.27 -12.27
C PHE A 144 -0.86 -4.04 -11.46
N ALA A 145 -1.15 -5.29 -11.09
CA ALA A 145 -0.18 -6.14 -10.39
C ALA A 145 1.06 -6.42 -11.26
N GLY A 146 0.86 -6.62 -12.57
CA GLY A 146 1.96 -6.78 -13.53
C GLY A 146 2.88 -5.56 -13.59
N VAL A 147 2.30 -4.36 -13.67
CA VAL A 147 3.05 -3.09 -13.65
C VAL A 147 3.82 -2.93 -12.33
N MET A 148 3.20 -3.26 -11.19
CA MET A 148 3.88 -3.24 -9.89
C MET A 148 5.06 -4.22 -9.86
N SER A 149 4.87 -5.45 -10.36
CA SER A 149 5.92 -6.47 -10.40
C SER A 149 7.11 -6.05 -11.27
N ILE A 150 6.82 -5.50 -12.47
CA ILE A 150 7.87 -4.99 -13.37
C ILE A 150 8.61 -3.82 -12.73
N GLY A 151 7.90 -2.89 -12.07
CA GLY A 151 8.51 -1.77 -11.37
C GLY A 151 9.42 -2.22 -10.21
N THR A 152 8.96 -3.22 -9.44
CA THR A 152 9.73 -3.72 -8.27
C THR A 152 11.03 -4.42 -8.68
N VAL A 153 11.02 -5.23 -9.73
CA VAL A 153 12.21 -5.95 -10.21
C VAL A 153 13.06 -5.08 -11.14
N GLY A 154 12.41 -4.36 -12.05
CA GLY A 154 13.09 -3.50 -13.03
C GLY A 154 13.72 -2.26 -12.43
N GLY A 155 13.20 -1.77 -11.30
CA GLY A 155 13.74 -0.59 -10.62
C GLY A 155 15.19 -0.74 -10.21
N PRO A 156 15.57 -1.69 -9.35
CA PRO A 156 16.94 -1.91 -8.92
C PRO A 156 17.91 -2.17 -10.10
N LEU A 157 17.47 -2.92 -11.11
CA LEU A 157 18.27 -3.19 -12.30
C LEU A 157 18.55 -1.91 -13.09
N LEU A 158 17.51 -1.13 -13.34
CA LEU A 158 17.65 0.15 -14.07
C LEU A 158 18.46 1.16 -13.25
N GLY A 159 18.24 1.20 -11.94
CA GLY A 159 18.92 2.10 -11.02
C GLY A 159 20.42 1.82 -10.95
N GLY A 160 20.81 0.57 -10.80
CA GLY A 160 22.21 0.16 -10.86
C GLY A 160 22.84 0.51 -12.21
N PHE A 161 22.20 0.13 -13.30
CA PHE A 161 22.69 0.44 -14.65
C PHE A 161 22.90 1.95 -14.89
N LEU A 162 21.92 2.77 -14.52
CA LEU A 162 22.02 4.23 -14.69
C LEU A 162 23.13 4.84 -13.82
N THR A 163 23.26 4.36 -12.58
CA THR A 163 24.30 4.85 -11.67
C THR A 163 25.69 4.47 -12.14
N ASP A 164 25.88 3.25 -12.62
CA ASP A 164 27.17 2.74 -13.07
C ASP A 164 27.61 3.33 -14.43
N THR A 165 26.65 3.64 -15.33
CA THR A 165 26.97 4.08 -16.71
C THR A 165 26.91 5.58 -16.93
N ILE A 166 26.03 6.30 -16.20
CA ILE A 166 25.79 7.74 -16.43
C ILE A 166 26.01 8.52 -15.12
N SER A 167 25.03 8.47 -14.20
CA SER A 167 25.06 9.09 -12.88
C SER A 167 23.79 8.71 -12.10
N TRP A 168 23.87 8.67 -10.76
CA TRP A 168 22.73 8.41 -9.87
C TRP A 168 21.58 9.43 -10.02
N HIS A 169 21.83 10.66 -10.45
CA HIS A 169 20.82 11.70 -10.71
C HIS A 169 19.76 11.21 -11.71
N TRP A 170 20.13 10.37 -12.67
CA TRP A 170 19.21 9.82 -13.66
C TRP A 170 18.20 8.86 -13.08
N ASN A 171 18.43 8.30 -11.90
CA ASN A 171 17.43 7.49 -11.19
C ASN A 171 16.16 8.28 -10.85
N PHE A 172 16.31 9.59 -10.67
CA PHE A 172 15.17 10.49 -10.44
C PHE A 172 14.61 11.04 -11.75
N TYR A 173 15.47 11.32 -12.74
CA TYR A 173 15.03 11.90 -14.02
C TYR A 173 14.25 10.91 -14.89
N VAL A 174 14.48 9.61 -14.79
CA VAL A 174 13.72 8.57 -15.53
C VAL A 174 12.20 8.67 -15.29
N GLY A 175 11.79 9.03 -14.09
CA GLY A 175 10.38 9.24 -13.75
C GLY A 175 9.76 10.46 -14.43
N VAL A 176 10.55 11.48 -14.76
CA VAL A 176 10.05 12.76 -15.31
C VAL A 176 9.39 12.57 -16.68
N PRO A 177 10.04 12.01 -17.72
CA PRO A 177 9.41 11.81 -19.02
C PRO A 177 8.20 10.87 -18.97
N LEU A 178 8.25 9.85 -18.12
CA LEU A 178 7.13 8.93 -17.93
C LEU A 178 5.94 9.65 -17.28
N GLY A 179 6.18 10.49 -16.26
CA GLY A 179 5.14 11.29 -15.61
C GLY A 179 4.54 12.34 -16.55
N VAL A 180 5.37 13.02 -17.36
CA VAL A 180 4.90 13.97 -18.38
C VAL A 180 4.06 13.25 -19.45
N ALA A 181 4.48 12.09 -19.91
CA ALA A 181 3.71 11.29 -20.86
C ALA A 181 2.35 10.87 -20.26
N ALA A 182 2.33 10.40 -19.01
CA ALA A 182 1.09 10.08 -18.28
C ALA A 182 0.18 11.31 -18.17
N PHE A 183 0.74 12.48 -17.84
CA PHE A 183 0.01 13.74 -17.73
C PHE A 183 -0.67 14.11 -19.06
N ILE A 184 0.05 14.05 -20.17
CA ILE A 184 -0.47 14.35 -21.51
C ILE A 184 -1.60 13.37 -21.89
N VAL A 185 -1.37 12.07 -21.68
CA VAL A 185 -2.37 11.03 -21.98
C VAL A 185 -3.62 11.26 -21.15
N LEU A 186 -3.51 11.40 -19.83
CA LEU A 186 -4.66 11.56 -18.94
C LEU A 186 -5.41 12.87 -19.16
N THR A 187 -4.72 13.97 -19.48
CA THR A 187 -5.37 15.23 -19.80
C THR A 187 -6.29 15.09 -21.01
N LYS A 188 -5.85 14.36 -22.05
CA LYS A 188 -6.60 14.18 -23.31
C LYS A 188 -7.69 13.10 -23.22
N THR A 189 -7.43 12.01 -22.51
CA THR A 189 -8.28 10.79 -22.55
C THR A 189 -9.25 10.69 -21.40
N LEU A 190 -8.90 11.21 -20.21
CA LEU A 190 -9.70 11.07 -19.01
C LEU A 190 -10.85 12.08 -19.01
N LYS A 191 -12.07 11.60 -19.33
CA LYS A 191 -13.31 12.37 -19.32
C LYS A 191 -14.19 11.86 -18.19
N ILE A 192 -14.16 12.50 -17.03
CA ILE A 192 -15.00 12.19 -15.88
C ILE A 192 -15.93 13.36 -15.64
N HIS A 193 -17.23 13.09 -15.67
CA HIS A 193 -18.26 14.01 -15.24
C HIS A 193 -18.58 13.68 -13.78
N GLN A 194 -18.09 14.49 -12.86
CA GLN A 194 -18.44 14.41 -11.44
C GLN A 194 -19.26 15.64 -11.11
N ALA A 195 -20.43 15.45 -10.51
CA ALA A 195 -21.20 16.54 -9.94
C ALA A 195 -20.34 17.23 -8.88
N LYS A 196 -20.24 18.56 -8.95
CA LYS A 196 -19.55 19.33 -7.92
C LYS A 196 -20.38 19.30 -6.63
N PRO A 197 -19.84 18.88 -5.51
CA PRO A 197 -20.52 19.08 -4.24
C PRO A 197 -20.64 20.59 -3.95
N ASP A 198 -21.78 21.01 -3.43
CA ASP A 198 -22.08 22.42 -3.17
C ASP A 198 -21.13 23.05 -2.12
N LYS A 199 -20.62 22.25 -1.21
CA LYS A 199 -19.62 22.68 -0.18
C LYS A 199 -18.65 21.54 0.10
N VAL A 200 -17.36 21.78 -0.12
CA VAL A 200 -16.28 20.88 0.27
C VAL A 200 -15.83 21.24 1.68
N ARG A 201 -15.92 20.30 2.62
CA ARG A 201 -15.36 20.44 3.98
C ARG A 201 -14.22 19.45 4.14
N ILE A 202 -13.04 19.96 4.42
CA ILE A 202 -11.83 19.13 4.63
C ILE A 202 -11.57 19.07 6.14
N ASP A 203 -11.39 17.85 6.64
CA ASP A 203 -11.00 17.60 8.02
C ASP A 203 -9.48 17.81 8.22
N TYR A 204 -9.07 19.07 8.42
CA TYR A 204 -7.66 19.39 8.65
C TYR A 204 -7.14 18.80 9.97
N PHE A 205 -7.99 18.70 11.00
CA PHE A 205 -7.58 18.10 12.27
C PHE A 205 -7.34 16.60 12.16
N GLY A 206 -8.22 15.88 11.47
CA GLY A 206 -8.01 14.46 11.17
C GLY A 206 -6.74 14.23 10.37
N ILE A 207 -6.46 15.06 9.34
CA ILE A 207 -5.23 14.98 8.55
C ILE A 207 -3.99 15.14 9.44
N VAL A 208 -3.96 16.16 10.30
CA VAL A 208 -2.81 16.41 11.20
C VAL A 208 -2.66 15.27 12.20
N LEU A 209 -3.73 14.84 12.84
CA LEU A 209 -3.69 13.77 13.84
C LEU A 209 -3.28 12.42 13.22
N LEU A 210 -3.80 12.07 12.04
CA LEU A 210 -3.36 10.89 11.30
C LEU A 210 -1.87 10.98 10.94
N SER A 211 -1.42 12.16 10.50
CA SER A 211 -0.01 12.38 10.14
C SER A 211 0.91 12.22 11.35
N ILE A 212 0.52 12.74 12.51
CA ILE A 212 1.27 12.56 13.77
C ILE A 212 1.24 11.10 14.19
N ALA A 213 0.07 10.48 14.24
CA ALA A 213 -0.08 9.09 14.67
C ALA A 213 0.72 8.12 13.79
N ALA A 214 0.51 8.17 12.48
CA ALA A 214 1.22 7.34 11.53
C ALA A 214 2.70 7.72 11.44
N GLY A 215 3.04 9.02 11.51
CA GLY A 215 4.39 9.52 11.46
C GLY A 215 5.25 8.97 12.61
N PHE A 216 4.83 9.18 13.85
CA PHE A 216 5.56 8.68 15.02
C PHE A 216 5.62 7.15 15.06
N LEU A 217 4.52 6.48 14.69
CA LEU A 217 4.48 5.02 14.63
C LEU A 217 5.45 4.47 13.58
N LEU A 218 5.42 4.97 12.35
CA LEU A 218 6.27 4.47 11.26
C LEU A 218 7.74 4.83 11.44
N VAL A 219 8.05 6.02 11.98
CA VAL A 219 9.42 6.41 12.32
C VAL A 219 9.96 5.53 13.44
N TRP A 220 9.19 5.30 14.52
CA TRP A 220 9.58 4.40 15.58
C TRP A 220 9.83 2.98 15.04
N ILE A 221 8.89 2.43 14.27
CA ILE A 221 8.99 1.08 13.67
C ILE A 221 10.26 0.97 12.81
N SER A 222 10.57 1.99 12.00
CA SER A 222 11.75 1.98 11.12
C SER A 222 13.08 2.03 11.90
N ASN A 223 13.08 2.54 13.14
CA ASN A 223 14.27 2.74 13.94
C ASN A 223 14.29 1.90 15.23
N VAL A 224 13.32 1.01 15.43
CA VAL A 224 13.20 0.21 16.65
C VAL A 224 14.43 -0.68 16.92
N GLN A 225 15.14 -1.09 15.86
CA GLN A 225 16.40 -1.83 15.98
C GLN A 225 17.51 -1.00 16.64
N THR A 226 17.54 0.31 16.37
CA THR A 226 18.51 1.25 16.94
C THR A 226 18.09 1.70 18.35
N TYR A 227 16.80 2.01 18.53
CA TYR A 227 16.30 2.49 19.83
C TYR A 227 16.11 1.38 20.87
N GLY A 228 15.81 0.15 20.39
CA GLY A 228 15.39 -0.97 21.24
C GLY A 228 13.89 -0.96 21.54
N TRP A 229 13.35 -2.13 21.86
CA TRP A 229 11.91 -2.30 22.16
C TRP A 229 11.50 -1.69 23.51
N VAL A 230 12.43 -1.61 24.47
CA VAL A 230 12.21 -1.06 25.82
C VAL A 230 13.22 0.05 26.05
N SER A 231 12.92 1.24 25.56
CA SER A 231 13.74 2.45 25.70
C SER A 231 12.86 3.66 25.96
N TRP A 232 13.48 4.76 26.35
CA TRP A 232 12.78 6.04 26.53
C TRP A 232 12.24 6.56 25.19
N GLU A 233 13.00 6.40 24.12
CA GLU A 233 12.62 6.74 22.74
C GLU A 233 11.36 5.99 22.31
N THR A 234 11.30 4.70 22.57
CA THR A 234 10.12 3.87 22.32
C THR A 234 8.92 4.34 23.11
N LEU A 235 9.10 4.62 24.41
CA LEU A 235 8.01 5.03 25.29
C LEU A 235 7.35 6.34 24.81
N TYR A 236 8.14 7.39 24.52
CA TYR A 236 7.54 8.65 24.09
C TYR A 236 7.01 8.59 22.66
N MET A 237 7.68 7.90 21.71
CA MET A 237 7.22 7.81 20.31
C MET A 237 5.92 7.01 20.20
N VAL A 238 5.87 5.85 20.83
CA VAL A 238 4.64 5.03 20.88
C VAL A 238 3.55 5.73 21.68
N GLY A 239 3.91 6.40 22.78
CA GLY A 239 2.96 7.18 23.58
C GLY A 239 2.30 8.29 22.76
N ILE A 240 3.08 9.08 22.00
CA ILE A 240 2.55 10.13 21.11
C ILE A 240 1.68 9.49 20.01
N ALA A 241 2.14 8.40 19.38
CA ALA A 241 1.37 7.71 18.35
C ALA A 241 0.01 7.21 18.86
N VAL A 242 -0.02 6.63 20.06
CA VAL A 242 -1.26 6.13 20.70
C VAL A 242 -2.19 7.29 21.05
N VAL A 243 -1.68 8.34 21.70
CA VAL A 243 -2.48 9.52 22.05
C VAL A 243 -3.06 10.19 20.81
N ALA A 244 -2.23 10.38 19.77
CA ALA A 244 -2.68 10.93 18.49
C ALA A 244 -3.72 10.04 17.79
N THR A 245 -3.57 8.71 17.86
CA THR A 245 -4.55 7.76 17.31
C THR A 245 -5.88 7.85 18.05
N ILE A 246 -5.87 7.93 19.39
CA ILE A 246 -7.10 8.08 20.19
C ILE A 246 -7.76 9.41 19.86
N ALA A 247 -6.99 10.50 19.83
CA ALA A 247 -7.50 11.82 19.46
C ALA A 247 -8.08 11.83 18.03
N PHE A 248 -7.40 11.17 17.07
CA PHE A 248 -7.89 10.98 15.71
C PHE A 248 -9.26 10.28 15.69
N ILE A 249 -9.40 9.15 16.38
CA ILE A 249 -10.67 8.41 16.44
C ILE A 249 -11.79 9.28 17.04
N ILE A 250 -11.49 10.04 18.10
CA ILE A 250 -12.47 10.93 18.73
C ILE A 250 -12.93 12.05 17.78
N VAL A 251 -12.00 12.65 17.02
CA VAL A 251 -12.30 13.68 16.02
C VAL A 251 -13.13 13.09 14.88
N GLU A 252 -12.71 11.96 14.31
CA GLU A 252 -13.40 11.26 13.21
C GLU A 252 -14.84 10.85 13.56
N MET A 253 -15.12 10.58 14.83
CA MET A 253 -16.48 10.27 15.31
C MET A 253 -17.38 11.51 15.43
N ARG A 254 -16.83 12.74 15.40
CA ARG A 254 -17.56 14.00 15.66
C ARG A 254 -17.65 14.90 14.43
N VAL A 255 -16.73 14.75 13.46
CA VAL A 255 -16.66 15.59 12.26
C VAL A 255 -17.70 15.12 11.24
N ALA A 256 -18.33 16.08 10.54
CA ALA A 256 -19.35 15.80 9.53
C ALA A 256 -18.79 15.08 8.29
N GLU A 257 -17.54 15.39 7.91
CA GLU A 257 -16.86 14.81 6.74
C GLU A 257 -15.53 14.17 7.17
N PRO A 258 -15.57 13.01 7.87
CA PRO A 258 -14.38 12.35 8.40
C PRO A 258 -13.42 11.88 7.30
N LEU A 259 -12.11 11.86 7.60
CA LEU A 259 -11.06 11.38 6.70
C LEU A 259 -11.17 9.86 6.52
N ILE A 260 -11.38 9.13 7.61
CA ILE A 260 -11.66 7.68 7.61
C ILE A 260 -12.94 7.43 8.40
N PRO A 261 -14.11 7.36 7.75
CA PRO A 261 -15.38 7.16 8.44
C PRO A 261 -15.38 5.89 9.29
N MET A 262 -15.57 6.03 10.60
CA MET A 262 -15.54 4.89 11.54
C MET A 262 -16.64 3.87 11.26
N HIS A 263 -17.74 4.25 10.58
CA HIS A 263 -18.79 3.30 10.20
C HIS A 263 -18.33 2.29 9.14
N LEU A 264 -17.26 2.58 8.35
CA LEU A 264 -16.67 1.60 7.43
C LEU A 264 -16.21 0.35 8.17
N PHE A 265 -15.72 0.48 9.41
CA PHE A 265 -15.31 -0.65 10.23
C PHE A 265 -16.48 -1.50 10.74
N ARG A 266 -17.73 -1.01 10.68
CA ARG A 266 -18.94 -1.82 10.91
C ARG A 266 -19.25 -2.72 9.71
N ASN A 267 -18.76 -2.39 8.52
CA ASN A 267 -18.85 -3.26 7.36
C ASN A 267 -17.87 -4.42 7.49
N LYS A 268 -18.41 -5.64 7.67
CA LYS A 268 -17.60 -6.87 7.83
C LYS A 268 -16.61 -7.07 6.69
N THR A 269 -16.98 -6.71 5.46
CA THR A 269 -16.10 -6.85 4.28
C THR A 269 -14.90 -5.92 4.40
N PHE A 270 -15.12 -4.66 4.79
CA PHE A 270 -14.03 -3.69 4.96
C PHE A 270 -13.08 -4.12 6.08
N SER A 271 -13.60 -4.42 7.28
CA SER A 271 -12.77 -4.80 8.43
C SER A 271 -11.95 -6.06 8.20
N LEU A 272 -12.55 -7.10 7.61
CA LEU A 272 -11.83 -8.33 7.26
C LEU A 272 -10.81 -8.10 6.14
N ALA A 273 -11.11 -7.25 5.17
CA ALA A 273 -10.16 -6.90 4.10
C ALA A 273 -8.98 -6.07 4.63
N VAL A 274 -9.22 -5.15 5.58
CA VAL A 274 -8.16 -4.41 6.28
C VAL A 274 -7.25 -5.38 7.04
N LEU A 275 -7.82 -6.28 7.85
CA LEU A 275 -7.04 -7.28 8.59
C LEU A 275 -6.20 -8.17 7.66
N ALA A 276 -6.80 -8.66 6.58
CA ALA A 276 -6.09 -9.43 5.57
C ALA A 276 -4.98 -8.60 4.89
N SER A 277 -5.24 -7.32 4.61
CA SER A 277 -4.28 -6.42 3.94
C SER A 277 -3.07 -6.09 4.81
N ILE A 278 -3.22 -5.93 6.11
CA ILE A 278 -2.09 -5.80 7.06
C ILE A 278 -1.16 -7.01 6.92
N SER A 279 -1.71 -8.21 6.98
CA SER A 279 -0.93 -9.46 6.87
C SER A 279 -0.28 -9.64 5.49
N ILE A 280 -0.97 -9.25 4.42
CA ILE A 280 -0.40 -9.24 3.05
C ILE A 280 0.75 -8.25 2.98
N GLY A 281 0.62 -7.09 3.63
CA GLY A 281 1.69 -6.09 3.72
C GLY A 281 2.94 -6.66 4.36
N VAL A 282 2.80 -7.32 5.52
CA VAL A 282 3.91 -8.01 6.21
C VAL A 282 4.59 -9.03 5.29
N SER A 283 3.81 -9.92 4.67
CA SER A 283 4.35 -10.95 3.78
C SER A 283 5.05 -10.35 2.55
N MET A 284 4.48 -9.30 1.94
CA MET A 284 5.03 -8.70 0.72
C MET A 284 6.32 -7.93 1.00
N PHE A 285 6.31 -6.99 1.96
CA PHE A 285 7.45 -6.12 2.23
C PHE A 285 8.54 -6.84 3.02
N GLY A 286 8.16 -7.67 4.01
CA GLY A 286 9.12 -8.49 4.76
C GLY A 286 9.87 -9.46 3.84
N THR A 287 9.16 -10.16 2.96
CA THR A 287 9.81 -11.07 2.01
C THR A 287 10.72 -10.30 1.05
N ALA A 288 10.29 -9.16 0.52
CA ALA A 288 11.11 -8.40 -0.43
C ALA A 288 12.46 -7.98 0.18
N VAL A 289 12.47 -7.54 1.45
CA VAL A 289 13.68 -7.10 2.15
C VAL A 289 14.56 -8.30 2.51
N TYR A 290 14.03 -9.28 3.23
CA TYR A 290 14.85 -10.37 3.79
C TYR A 290 15.24 -11.43 2.77
N LEU A 291 14.48 -11.56 1.68
CA LEU A 291 14.87 -12.42 0.58
C LEU A 291 16.07 -11.84 -0.19
N ALA A 292 16.10 -10.53 -0.41
CA ALA A 292 17.25 -9.88 -1.01
C ALA A 292 18.49 -10.04 -0.11
N GLN A 293 18.33 -9.92 1.21
CA GLN A 293 19.40 -10.15 2.17
C GLN A 293 19.87 -11.62 2.18
N TYR A 294 18.95 -12.58 2.12
CA TYR A 294 19.30 -14.01 1.96
C TYR A 294 20.16 -14.25 0.72
N MET A 295 19.77 -13.69 -0.42
CA MET A 295 20.55 -13.87 -1.66
C MET A 295 21.94 -13.22 -1.58
N GLN A 296 22.07 -12.08 -0.91
CA GLN A 296 23.35 -11.38 -0.81
C GLN A 296 24.25 -11.98 0.24
N VAL A 297 23.75 -12.24 1.44
CA VAL A 297 24.59 -12.65 2.58
C VAL A 297 24.72 -14.17 2.67
N SER A 298 23.61 -14.91 2.51
CA SER A 298 23.65 -16.38 2.65
C SER A 298 24.06 -17.11 1.38
N ARG A 299 23.96 -16.43 0.21
CA ARG A 299 24.29 -17.06 -1.09
C ARG A 299 25.42 -16.34 -1.82
N GLY A 300 25.97 -15.26 -1.27
CA GLY A 300 27.11 -14.53 -1.82
C GLY A 300 26.84 -13.81 -3.14
N PHE A 301 25.58 -13.60 -3.52
CA PHE A 301 25.23 -12.90 -4.76
C PHE A 301 25.46 -11.40 -4.64
N GLY A 302 25.86 -10.76 -5.74
CA GLY A 302 25.88 -9.30 -5.82
C GLY A 302 24.45 -8.71 -5.81
N PRO A 303 24.30 -7.40 -5.54
CA PRO A 303 22.98 -6.75 -5.47
C PRO A 303 22.13 -6.94 -6.73
N THR A 304 22.72 -6.85 -7.92
CA THR A 304 22.04 -7.05 -9.21
C THR A 304 21.59 -8.50 -9.37
N GLU A 305 22.45 -9.46 -9.03
CA GLU A 305 22.15 -10.89 -9.10
C GLU A 305 21.03 -11.25 -8.12
N ALA A 306 21.08 -10.73 -6.87
CA ALA A 306 20.03 -10.90 -5.87
C ALA A 306 18.68 -10.35 -6.36
N GLY A 307 18.67 -9.20 -7.03
CA GLY A 307 17.48 -8.65 -7.66
C GLY A 307 16.90 -9.57 -8.73
N LEU A 308 17.75 -10.14 -9.60
CA LEU A 308 17.34 -11.10 -10.64
C LEU A 308 16.75 -12.38 -10.04
N MET A 309 17.26 -12.82 -8.89
CA MET A 309 16.73 -14.00 -8.19
C MET A 309 15.31 -13.79 -7.63
N THR A 310 14.80 -12.55 -7.54
CA THR A 310 13.39 -12.27 -7.15
C THR A 310 12.40 -12.39 -8.33
N ILE A 311 12.86 -12.56 -9.56
CA ILE A 311 12.00 -12.70 -10.76
C ILE A 311 10.92 -13.80 -10.60
N PRO A 312 11.19 -15.00 -10.06
CA PRO A 312 10.15 -16.01 -9.88
C PRO A 312 8.95 -15.52 -9.05
N MET A 313 9.19 -14.76 -7.99
CA MET A 313 8.13 -14.15 -7.18
C MET A 313 7.30 -13.16 -7.99
N ALA A 314 7.96 -12.27 -8.75
CA ALA A 314 7.28 -11.30 -9.60
C ALA A 314 6.45 -11.97 -10.71
N LEU A 315 6.97 -13.02 -11.33
CA LEU A 315 6.24 -13.82 -12.33
C LEU A 315 5.03 -14.53 -11.73
N GLY A 316 5.18 -15.08 -10.52
CA GLY A 316 4.07 -15.69 -9.76
C GLY A 316 2.99 -14.64 -9.48
N MET A 317 3.36 -13.46 -8.98
CA MET A 317 2.42 -12.38 -8.65
C MET A 317 1.71 -11.85 -9.90
N MET A 318 2.45 -11.54 -10.96
CA MET A 318 1.89 -11.05 -12.22
C MET A 318 1.02 -12.09 -12.90
N GLY A 319 1.54 -13.31 -13.09
CA GLY A 319 0.84 -14.39 -13.78
C GLY A 319 -0.47 -14.77 -13.08
N ALA A 320 -0.41 -15.01 -11.78
CA ALA A 320 -1.59 -15.34 -10.99
C ALA A 320 -2.61 -14.19 -10.98
N SER A 321 -2.17 -12.93 -10.82
CA SER A 321 -3.08 -11.78 -10.82
C SER A 321 -3.79 -11.61 -12.17
N VAL A 322 -3.07 -11.74 -13.30
CA VAL A 322 -3.66 -11.64 -14.65
C VAL A 322 -4.65 -12.78 -14.92
N ILE A 323 -4.24 -14.02 -14.63
CA ILE A 323 -5.09 -15.22 -14.85
C ILE A 323 -6.36 -15.13 -13.99
N ILE A 324 -6.20 -14.85 -12.70
CA ILE A 324 -7.33 -14.81 -11.78
C ILE A 324 -8.20 -13.59 -12.03
N GLY A 325 -7.62 -12.44 -12.36
CA GLY A 325 -8.37 -11.25 -12.77
C GLY A 325 -9.28 -11.52 -13.97
N GLN A 326 -8.80 -12.28 -14.98
CA GLN A 326 -9.61 -12.70 -16.12
C GLN A 326 -10.70 -13.70 -15.72
N LEU A 327 -10.38 -14.66 -14.85
CA LEU A 327 -11.36 -15.65 -14.37
C LEU A 327 -12.45 -14.99 -13.52
N VAL A 328 -12.10 -14.07 -12.64
CA VAL A 328 -13.04 -13.27 -11.84
C VAL A 328 -13.94 -12.43 -12.75
N SER A 329 -13.38 -11.76 -13.75
CA SER A 329 -14.15 -10.97 -14.72
C SER A 329 -15.14 -11.84 -15.51
N ARG A 330 -14.73 -13.03 -15.97
CA ARG A 330 -15.59 -13.94 -16.73
C ARG A 330 -16.67 -14.60 -15.88
N THR A 331 -16.30 -15.11 -14.71
CA THR A 331 -17.18 -15.92 -13.86
C THR A 331 -18.03 -15.10 -12.87
N GLY A 332 -17.56 -13.89 -12.49
CA GLY A 332 -18.12 -13.09 -11.41
C GLY A 332 -17.85 -13.67 -10.00
N LYS A 333 -17.21 -14.84 -9.92
CA LYS A 333 -16.92 -15.54 -8.66
C LYS A 333 -15.48 -15.23 -8.24
N TRP A 334 -15.31 -14.43 -7.20
CA TRP A 334 -14.00 -13.99 -6.72
C TRP A 334 -13.51 -14.77 -5.48
N LYS A 335 -14.43 -15.13 -4.56
CA LYS A 335 -14.10 -15.64 -3.22
C LYS A 335 -13.18 -16.87 -3.28
N ARG A 336 -13.51 -17.87 -4.10
CA ARG A 336 -12.71 -19.10 -4.22
C ARG A 336 -11.26 -18.82 -4.62
N TYR A 337 -11.04 -17.85 -5.51
CA TYR A 337 -9.70 -17.50 -5.98
C TYR A 337 -8.89 -16.77 -4.92
N VAL A 338 -9.54 -15.86 -4.17
CA VAL A 338 -8.88 -15.13 -3.07
C VAL A 338 -8.55 -16.10 -1.93
N VAL A 339 -9.42 -17.06 -1.61
CA VAL A 339 -9.14 -18.13 -0.63
C VAL A 339 -7.97 -18.99 -1.09
N THR A 340 -7.95 -19.45 -2.35
CA THR A 340 -6.79 -20.19 -2.90
C THR A 340 -5.51 -19.36 -2.82
N GLY A 341 -5.58 -18.04 -3.10
CA GLY A 341 -4.45 -17.13 -2.94
C GLY A 341 -3.96 -17.05 -1.50
N GLY A 342 -4.88 -17.01 -0.52
CA GLY A 342 -4.53 -17.06 0.90
C GLY A 342 -3.83 -18.37 1.29
N VAL A 343 -4.29 -19.51 0.78
CA VAL A 343 -3.64 -20.81 1.00
C VAL A 343 -2.23 -20.83 0.41
N LEU A 344 -2.07 -20.33 -0.82
CA LEU A 344 -0.75 -20.21 -1.46
C LEU A 344 0.19 -19.26 -0.70
N MET A 345 -0.34 -18.17 -0.12
CA MET A 345 0.43 -17.27 0.75
C MET A 345 0.96 -18.00 1.99
N VAL A 346 0.09 -18.74 2.70
CA VAL A 346 0.49 -19.54 3.87
C VAL A 346 1.54 -20.57 3.44
N ALA A 347 1.28 -21.33 2.37
CA ALA A 347 2.23 -22.32 1.87
C ALA A 347 3.57 -21.70 1.46
N GLY A 348 3.55 -20.62 0.69
CA GLY A 348 4.77 -19.92 0.25
C GLY A 348 5.59 -19.35 1.38
N THR A 349 4.94 -18.69 2.36
CA THR A 349 5.64 -18.17 3.55
C THR A 349 6.22 -19.31 4.41
N SER A 350 5.46 -20.41 4.59
CA SER A 350 5.94 -21.58 5.32
C SER A 350 7.11 -22.26 4.58
N LEU A 351 7.08 -22.34 3.27
CA LEU A 351 8.20 -22.86 2.48
C LEU A 351 9.44 -21.98 2.59
N LEU A 352 9.28 -20.64 2.54
CA LEU A 352 10.40 -19.71 2.74
C LEU A 352 11.00 -19.79 4.14
N SER A 353 10.22 -20.15 5.16
CA SER A 353 10.74 -20.37 6.51
C SER A 353 11.56 -21.67 6.66
N THR A 354 11.69 -22.48 5.62
CA THR A 354 12.55 -23.68 5.58
C THR A 354 13.82 -23.47 4.76
N LEU A 355 14.10 -22.24 4.28
CA LEU A 355 15.31 -21.95 3.51
C LEU A 355 16.57 -22.20 4.35
N GLN A 356 17.54 -22.85 3.72
CA GLN A 356 18.88 -23.09 4.27
C GLN A 356 19.94 -22.57 3.32
N TYR A 357 21.17 -22.44 3.78
CA TYR A 357 22.28 -21.91 2.97
C TYR A 357 22.57 -22.75 1.72
N ASP A 358 22.28 -24.06 1.74
CA ASP A 358 22.48 -25.03 0.66
C ASP A 358 21.21 -25.33 -0.16
N THR A 359 20.08 -24.70 0.16
CA THR A 359 18.82 -24.89 -0.58
C THR A 359 19.03 -24.65 -2.07
N PRO A 360 18.68 -25.61 -2.96
CA PRO A 360 18.81 -25.42 -4.40
C PRO A 360 18.07 -24.17 -4.88
N LEU A 361 18.72 -23.33 -5.70
CA LEU A 361 18.14 -22.05 -6.17
C LEU A 361 16.80 -22.24 -6.90
N VAL A 362 16.66 -23.35 -7.65
CA VAL A 362 15.39 -23.68 -8.31
C VAL A 362 14.27 -23.88 -7.29
N LEU A 363 14.57 -24.56 -6.18
CA LEU A 363 13.59 -24.80 -5.11
C LEU A 363 13.23 -23.48 -4.40
N ALA A 364 14.22 -22.64 -4.07
CA ALA A 364 13.98 -21.30 -3.54
C ALA A 364 13.10 -20.48 -4.52
N GLY A 365 13.37 -20.55 -5.83
CA GLY A 365 12.56 -19.93 -6.86
C GLY A 365 11.11 -20.43 -6.89
N VAL A 366 10.88 -21.73 -6.68
CA VAL A 366 9.51 -22.30 -6.56
C VAL A 366 8.80 -21.73 -5.32
N PHE A 367 9.48 -21.65 -4.17
CA PHE A 367 8.90 -21.06 -2.94
C PHE A 367 8.49 -19.61 -3.16
N MET A 368 9.37 -18.82 -3.79
CA MET A 368 9.08 -17.44 -4.18
C MET A 368 7.90 -17.33 -5.14
N PHE A 369 7.84 -18.18 -6.15
CA PHE A 369 6.75 -18.22 -7.12
C PHE A 369 5.40 -18.51 -6.43
N VAL A 370 5.35 -19.48 -5.52
CA VAL A 370 4.14 -19.84 -4.76
C VAL A 370 3.66 -18.66 -3.92
N LEU A 371 4.57 -17.99 -3.17
CA LEU A 371 4.23 -16.81 -2.40
C LEU A 371 3.76 -15.65 -3.29
N GLY A 372 4.48 -15.41 -4.39
CA GLY A 372 4.11 -14.38 -5.37
C GLY A 372 2.73 -14.63 -5.96
N ALA A 373 2.43 -15.87 -6.35
CA ALA A 373 1.11 -16.25 -6.86
C ALA A 373 0.00 -16.01 -5.81
N GLY A 374 0.22 -16.40 -4.55
CA GLY A 374 -0.70 -16.14 -3.45
C GLY A 374 -0.98 -14.65 -3.26
N THR A 375 0.07 -13.84 -3.21
CA THR A 375 -0.02 -12.38 -3.08
C THR A 375 -0.73 -11.75 -4.28
N GLY A 376 -0.41 -12.16 -5.51
CA GLY A 376 -1.05 -11.68 -6.74
C GLY A 376 -2.55 -11.98 -6.81
N MET A 377 -2.98 -13.14 -6.30
CA MET A 377 -4.40 -13.50 -6.23
C MET A 377 -5.18 -12.73 -5.19
N THR A 378 -4.55 -12.30 -4.09
CA THR A 378 -5.23 -11.68 -2.94
C THR A 378 -5.21 -10.16 -3.01
N MET A 379 -4.07 -9.55 -3.25
CA MET A 379 -3.81 -8.12 -3.04
C MET A 379 -4.81 -7.20 -3.76
N GLN A 380 -4.97 -7.36 -5.06
CA GLN A 380 -5.84 -6.48 -5.84
C GLN A 380 -7.32 -6.87 -5.75
N ASN A 381 -7.60 -8.16 -5.56
CA ASN A 381 -8.96 -8.63 -5.41
C ASN A 381 -9.61 -8.19 -4.09
N LEU A 382 -8.84 -8.02 -3.00
CA LEU A 382 -9.37 -7.45 -1.75
C LEU A 382 -9.84 -6.00 -1.95
N VAL A 383 -9.07 -5.18 -2.65
CA VAL A 383 -9.49 -3.81 -2.99
C VAL A 383 -10.76 -3.83 -3.83
N LEU A 384 -10.84 -4.72 -4.85
CA LEU A 384 -12.03 -4.89 -5.68
C LEU A 384 -13.28 -5.24 -4.85
N VAL A 385 -13.12 -6.16 -3.90
CA VAL A 385 -14.23 -6.62 -3.04
C VAL A 385 -14.70 -5.52 -2.10
N VAL A 386 -13.79 -4.75 -1.52
CA VAL A 386 -14.11 -3.58 -0.71
C VAL A 386 -14.87 -2.54 -1.53
N GLN A 387 -14.35 -2.18 -2.71
CA GLN A 387 -15.02 -1.25 -3.62
C GLN A 387 -16.43 -1.71 -4.04
N ASN A 388 -16.65 -3.03 -4.15
CA ASN A 388 -17.95 -3.60 -4.49
C ASN A 388 -18.94 -3.59 -3.32
N SER A 389 -18.46 -3.51 -2.08
CA SER A 389 -19.27 -3.55 -0.86
C SER A 389 -19.44 -2.19 -0.18
N THR A 390 -18.87 -1.14 -0.75
CA THR A 390 -18.87 0.23 -0.22
C THR A 390 -19.75 1.12 -1.10
N ALA A 391 -20.37 2.12 -0.48
CA ALA A 391 -21.17 3.11 -1.19
C ALA A 391 -20.33 3.86 -2.25
N PRO A 392 -20.90 4.22 -3.42
CA PRO A 392 -20.16 4.85 -4.50
C PRO A 392 -19.41 6.14 -4.13
N HIS A 393 -19.92 6.88 -3.16
CA HIS A 393 -19.32 8.13 -2.67
C HIS A 393 -18.17 7.92 -1.66
N GLU A 394 -17.95 6.69 -1.18
CA GLU A 394 -16.91 6.34 -0.21
C GLU A 394 -15.85 5.40 -0.78
N ILE A 395 -15.90 5.10 -2.07
CA ILE A 395 -14.95 4.18 -2.73
C ILE A 395 -13.51 4.67 -2.58
N GLY A 396 -13.31 6.00 -2.61
CA GLY A 396 -12.02 6.63 -2.44
C GLY A 396 -11.41 6.30 -1.08
N VAL A 397 -12.12 6.63 -0.02
CA VAL A 397 -11.68 6.39 1.36
C VAL A 397 -11.51 4.91 1.64
N ALA A 398 -12.45 4.06 1.22
CA ALA A 398 -12.38 2.63 1.46
C ALA A 398 -11.18 1.97 0.77
N SER A 399 -10.90 2.34 -0.49
CA SER A 399 -9.76 1.80 -1.25
C SER A 399 -8.43 2.25 -0.69
N SER A 400 -8.31 3.55 -0.38
CA SER A 400 -7.09 4.13 0.17
C SER A 400 -6.83 3.65 1.60
N GLY A 401 -7.89 3.42 2.40
CA GLY A 401 -7.79 2.82 3.72
C GLY A 401 -7.17 1.42 3.69
N VAL A 402 -7.62 0.55 2.79
CA VAL A 402 -7.03 -0.80 2.60
C VAL A 402 -5.54 -0.71 2.25
N ASN A 403 -5.16 0.23 1.38
CA ASN A 403 -3.75 0.42 0.99
C ASN A 403 -2.91 1.01 2.13
N PHE A 404 -3.46 1.96 2.90
CA PHE A 404 -2.82 2.53 4.08
C PHE A 404 -2.49 1.44 5.11
N PHE A 405 -3.47 0.65 5.50
CA PHE A 405 -3.26 -0.43 6.47
C PHE A 405 -2.31 -1.52 5.96
N ARG A 406 -2.28 -1.78 4.65
CA ARG A 406 -1.27 -2.65 4.03
C ARG A 406 0.13 -2.09 4.19
N SER A 407 0.32 -0.79 3.96
CA SER A 407 1.63 -0.13 4.12
C SER A 407 2.10 -0.14 5.57
N VAL A 408 1.20 0.19 6.51
CA VAL A 408 1.49 0.12 7.96
C VAL A 408 1.86 -1.31 8.37
N GLY A 409 1.08 -2.31 7.91
CA GLY A 409 1.38 -3.72 8.14
C GLY A 409 2.74 -4.11 7.59
N GLY A 410 3.05 -3.68 6.37
CA GLY A 410 4.34 -3.96 5.73
C GLY A 410 5.53 -3.41 6.50
N THR A 411 5.49 -2.15 6.90
CA THR A 411 6.55 -1.52 7.68
C THR A 411 6.71 -2.19 9.04
N THR A 412 5.60 -2.46 9.73
CA THR A 412 5.60 -3.20 11.00
C THR A 412 6.20 -4.60 10.83
N GLY A 413 5.82 -5.30 9.76
CA GLY A 413 6.31 -6.63 9.44
C GLY A 413 7.81 -6.68 9.24
N VAL A 414 8.37 -5.73 8.46
CA VAL A 414 9.82 -5.63 8.25
C VAL A 414 10.53 -5.42 9.59
N ALA A 415 10.04 -4.55 10.46
CA ALA A 415 10.67 -4.30 11.76
C ALA A 415 10.63 -5.52 12.69
N VAL A 416 9.47 -6.18 12.81
CA VAL A 416 9.33 -7.38 13.67
C VAL A 416 10.18 -8.53 13.12
N MET A 417 10.17 -8.78 11.82
CA MET A 417 11.03 -9.79 11.20
C MET A 417 12.51 -9.47 11.40
N GLY A 418 12.90 -8.18 11.30
CA GLY A 418 14.26 -7.73 11.56
C GLY A 418 14.72 -7.94 13.00
N SER A 419 13.83 -7.71 13.97
CA SER A 419 14.12 -7.96 15.37
C SER A 419 14.34 -9.45 15.64
N VAL A 420 13.51 -10.32 15.06
CA VAL A 420 13.68 -11.77 15.16
C VAL A 420 14.97 -12.22 14.48
N LEU A 421 15.27 -11.65 13.31
CA LEU A 421 16.52 -11.89 12.59
C LEU A 421 17.74 -11.53 13.48
N ALA A 422 17.77 -10.31 14.02
CA ALA A 422 18.87 -9.83 14.85
C ALA A 422 19.05 -10.70 16.11
N ALA A 423 17.96 -11.02 16.82
CA ALA A 423 17.98 -11.88 17.99
C ALA A 423 18.47 -13.31 17.64
N SER A 424 17.98 -13.88 16.54
CA SER A 424 18.42 -15.20 16.07
C SER A 424 19.89 -15.21 15.69
N MET A 425 20.37 -14.18 15.00
CA MET A 425 21.79 -14.03 14.66
C MET A 425 22.66 -13.95 15.89
N THR A 426 22.31 -13.10 16.85
CA THR A 426 23.07 -12.95 18.11
C THR A 426 23.20 -14.29 18.83
N ASN A 427 22.13 -15.05 18.94
CA ASN A 427 22.14 -16.37 19.60
C ASN A 427 22.98 -17.37 18.82
N LEU A 428 22.80 -17.49 17.50
CA LEU A 428 23.54 -18.45 16.67
C LEU A 428 25.03 -18.11 16.55
N PHE A 429 25.41 -16.82 16.54
CA PHE A 429 26.81 -16.42 16.61
C PHE A 429 27.42 -16.74 17.98
N ALA A 430 26.68 -16.57 19.08
CA ALA A 430 27.13 -16.97 20.41
C ALA A 430 27.36 -18.47 20.49
N ASP A 431 26.47 -19.30 19.93
CA ASP A 431 26.59 -20.76 19.87
C ASP A 431 27.81 -21.22 19.04
N ARG A 432 28.18 -20.45 18.00
CA ARG A 432 29.31 -20.73 17.08
C ARG A 432 30.57 -19.95 17.42
N LYS A 433 30.65 -19.32 18.62
CA LYS A 433 31.78 -18.45 19.00
C LYS A 433 33.13 -19.14 18.91
N ALA A 434 33.23 -20.41 19.30
CA ALA A 434 34.48 -21.18 19.24
C ALA A 434 34.92 -21.41 17.77
N ASP A 435 33.99 -21.74 16.89
CA ASP A 435 34.26 -21.97 15.46
C ASP A 435 34.71 -20.67 14.77
N ILE A 436 34.07 -19.54 15.12
CA ILE A 436 34.40 -18.21 14.61
C ILE A 436 35.80 -17.80 15.07
N GLN A 437 36.10 -17.97 16.34
CA GLN A 437 37.43 -17.66 16.86
C GLN A 437 38.54 -18.51 16.20
N ALA A 438 38.28 -19.80 15.99
CA ALA A 438 39.22 -20.68 15.29
C ALA A 438 39.42 -20.22 13.82
N ALA A 439 38.37 -19.83 13.14
CA ALA A 439 38.45 -19.31 11.78
C ALA A 439 39.21 -17.97 11.71
N ILE A 440 38.94 -17.03 12.62
CA ILE A 440 39.67 -15.75 12.73
C ILE A 440 41.17 -15.96 12.97
N VAL A 441 41.54 -16.90 13.87
CA VAL A 441 42.95 -17.24 14.11
C VAL A 441 43.64 -17.81 12.85
N GLN A 442 42.94 -18.64 12.09
CA GLN A 442 43.46 -19.15 10.83
C GLN A 442 43.66 -18.03 9.79
N ILE A 443 42.73 -17.09 9.70
CA ILE A 443 42.82 -15.94 8.80
C ILE A 443 43.95 -15.02 9.25
N ALA A 444 44.08 -14.73 10.54
CA ALA A 444 45.12 -13.87 11.11
C ALA A 444 46.55 -14.40 10.84
N ALA A 445 46.71 -15.72 10.72
CA ALA A 445 47.96 -16.33 10.34
C ALA A 445 48.37 -16.05 8.88
N ALA A 446 47.41 -15.78 8.00
CA ALA A 446 47.65 -15.50 6.57
C ALA A 446 47.54 -14.00 6.26
N ASP A 447 46.54 -13.30 6.82
CA ASP A 447 46.26 -11.87 6.65
C ASP A 447 45.72 -11.28 7.98
N PRO A 448 46.58 -10.67 8.82
CA PRO A 448 46.17 -10.07 10.08
C PRO A 448 45.16 -8.90 9.91
N ALA A 449 45.28 -8.11 8.81
CA ALA A 449 44.40 -6.96 8.59
C ALA A 449 42.97 -7.41 8.23
N ALA A 450 42.82 -8.42 7.40
CA ALA A 450 41.52 -9.01 7.07
C ALA A 450 40.86 -9.65 8.32
N ALA A 451 41.64 -10.27 9.20
CA ALA A 451 41.11 -10.84 10.45
C ALA A 451 40.59 -9.78 11.42
N GLU A 452 41.26 -8.62 11.52
CA GLU A 452 40.85 -7.50 12.37
C GLU A 452 39.55 -6.87 11.79
N GLU A 453 39.47 -6.59 10.49
CA GLU A 453 38.31 -6.03 9.83
C GLU A 453 37.05 -6.93 9.99
N ILE A 454 37.21 -8.24 9.78
CA ILE A 454 36.13 -9.21 9.98
C ILE A 454 35.69 -9.27 11.44
N GLY A 455 36.65 -9.28 12.38
CA GLY A 455 36.41 -9.31 13.81
C GLY A 455 35.63 -8.08 14.28
N ASP A 456 36.03 -6.89 13.85
CA ASP A 456 35.38 -5.64 14.19
C ASP A 456 33.97 -5.57 13.59
N THR A 457 33.79 -6.01 12.36
CA THR A 457 32.45 -6.03 11.70
C THR A 457 31.49 -6.98 12.42
N LEU A 458 31.95 -8.17 12.79
CA LEU A 458 31.10 -9.12 13.53
C LEU A 458 30.82 -8.65 14.97
N THR A 459 31.75 -7.95 15.59
CA THR A 459 31.57 -7.41 16.96
C THR A 459 30.62 -6.22 16.98
N SER A 460 30.63 -5.39 15.93
CA SER A 460 29.67 -4.27 15.77
C SER A 460 28.26 -4.70 15.36
N GLY A 461 28.01 -6.01 15.15
CA GLY A 461 26.73 -6.55 14.71
C GLY A 461 26.45 -6.34 13.23
N GLY A 462 27.46 -5.94 12.46
CA GLY A 462 27.40 -5.86 11.00
C GLY A 462 27.43 -7.23 10.35
N LEU A 463 26.83 -7.34 9.17
CA LEU A 463 26.91 -8.50 8.29
C LEU A 463 27.81 -8.15 7.11
N PRO A 464 29.08 -8.57 7.16
CA PRO A 464 29.94 -8.34 6.02
C PRO A 464 29.49 -9.20 4.84
N PRO A 465 29.64 -8.71 3.60
CA PRO A 465 29.37 -9.51 2.41
C PRO A 465 30.32 -10.72 2.39
N THR A 466 29.78 -11.93 2.25
CA THR A 466 30.57 -13.17 2.26
C THR A 466 31.45 -13.34 1.04
N ARG A 467 31.18 -12.57 -0.02
CA ARG A 467 31.93 -12.60 -1.28
C ARG A 467 33.37 -12.13 -1.10
N GLY A 468 34.33 -13.02 -1.34
CA GLY A 468 35.76 -12.74 -1.18
C GLY A 468 36.34 -13.05 0.20
N MET A 469 35.51 -13.51 1.13
CA MET A 469 35.99 -14.00 2.43
C MET A 469 36.58 -15.40 2.34
N PRO A 470 37.53 -15.76 3.25
CA PRO A 470 37.97 -17.11 3.39
C PRO A 470 36.82 -18.08 3.71
N GLU A 471 36.80 -19.24 3.05
CA GLU A 471 35.69 -20.22 3.10
C GLU A 471 35.38 -20.68 4.55
N SER A 472 36.39 -20.71 5.43
CA SER A 472 36.26 -21.09 6.83
C SER A 472 35.29 -20.19 7.62
N ILE A 473 35.24 -18.89 7.33
CA ILE A 473 34.34 -17.96 8.02
C ILE A 473 33.07 -17.64 7.18
N ALA A 474 33.21 -17.60 5.86
CA ALA A 474 32.09 -17.37 4.95
C ALA A 474 30.98 -18.40 5.17
N SER A 475 31.32 -19.69 5.25
CA SER A 475 30.35 -20.77 5.49
C SER A 475 29.60 -20.65 6.82
N ILE A 476 30.25 -20.17 7.88
CA ILE A 476 29.60 -19.92 9.17
C ILE A 476 28.61 -18.78 9.07
N ILE A 477 28.99 -17.66 8.44
CA ILE A 477 28.14 -16.48 8.24
C ILE A 477 26.95 -16.85 7.36
N GLU A 478 27.15 -17.58 6.28
CA GLU A 478 26.10 -18.05 5.36
C GLU A 478 25.06 -18.91 6.08
N GLN A 479 25.51 -19.90 6.88
CA GLN A 479 24.64 -20.79 7.67
C GLN A 479 23.84 -20.02 8.72
N VAL A 480 24.51 -19.18 9.52
CA VAL A 480 23.86 -18.36 10.56
C VAL A 480 22.85 -17.41 9.93
N SER A 481 23.22 -16.74 8.84
CA SER A 481 22.34 -15.79 8.15
C SER A 481 21.13 -16.49 7.54
N ALA A 482 21.32 -17.63 6.85
CA ALA A 482 20.22 -18.39 6.26
C ALA A 482 19.22 -18.86 7.32
N THR A 483 19.71 -19.43 8.43
CA THR A 483 18.87 -19.90 9.54
C THR A 483 18.13 -18.74 10.20
N SER A 484 18.79 -17.61 10.43
CA SER A 484 18.19 -16.45 11.06
C SER A 484 17.12 -15.81 10.17
N ILE A 485 17.35 -15.75 8.86
CA ILE A 485 16.36 -15.25 7.89
C ILE A 485 15.15 -16.21 7.80
N SER A 486 15.39 -17.51 7.88
CA SER A 486 14.35 -18.55 7.95
C SER A 486 13.45 -18.34 9.19
N HIS A 487 14.02 -18.04 10.34
CA HIS A 487 13.28 -17.69 11.55
C HIS A 487 12.49 -16.37 11.39
N ALA A 488 13.03 -15.38 10.68
CA ALA A 488 12.29 -14.16 10.36
C ALA A 488 11.06 -14.46 9.49
N PHE A 489 11.18 -15.33 8.48
CA PHE A 489 10.02 -15.75 7.66
C PHE A 489 8.98 -16.53 8.47
N LEU A 490 9.39 -17.28 9.49
CA LEU A 490 8.47 -18.02 10.36
C LEU A 490 7.46 -17.08 11.06
N VAL A 491 7.87 -15.86 11.40
CA VAL A 491 6.97 -14.82 11.94
C VAL A 491 5.84 -14.46 10.95
N GLY A 492 6.12 -14.53 9.66
CA GLY A 492 5.12 -14.27 8.62
C GLY A 492 4.03 -15.33 8.52
N VAL A 493 4.31 -16.57 8.96
CA VAL A 493 3.36 -17.70 8.83
C VAL A 493 2.06 -17.49 9.62
N PRO A 494 2.07 -17.18 10.93
CA PRO A 494 0.84 -16.92 11.67
C PRO A 494 0.06 -15.73 11.11
N LEU A 495 0.73 -14.71 10.62
CA LEU A 495 0.09 -13.56 9.99
C LEU A 495 -0.57 -13.95 8.64
N ALA A 496 0.08 -14.78 7.85
CA ALA A 496 -0.54 -15.32 6.63
C ALA A 496 -1.75 -16.20 6.94
N VAL A 497 -1.72 -16.96 8.03
CA VAL A 497 -2.89 -17.74 8.52
C VAL A 497 -4.02 -16.81 8.96
N ILE A 498 -3.72 -15.74 9.68
CA ILE A 498 -4.73 -14.72 10.06
C ILE A 498 -5.36 -14.11 8.81
N SER A 499 -4.55 -13.78 7.78
CA SER A 499 -5.06 -13.30 6.49
C SER A 499 -6.01 -14.32 5.84
N LEU A 500 -5.61 -15.60 5.78
CA LEU A 500 -6.44 -16.66 5.22
C LEU A 500 -7.76 -16.80 5.98
N ILE A 501 -7.73 -16.79 7.31
CA ILE A 501 -8.94 -16.83 8.15
C ILE A 501 -9.83 -15.64 7.83
N ALA A 502 -9.30 -14.41 7.83
CA ALA A 502 -10.06 -13.21 7.49
C ALA A 502 -10.70 -13.31 6.10
N ILE A 503 -9.96 -13.81 5.10
CA ILE A 503 -10.45 -14.03 3.73
C ILE A 503 -11.58 -15.08 3.69
N CYS A 504 -11.48 -16.16 4.45
CA CYS A 504 -12.51 -17.20 4.52
C CYS A 504 -13.83 -16.65 5.07
N PHE A 505 -13.77 -15.72 6.02
CA PHE A 505 -14.96 -15.09 6.61
C PHE A 505 -15.54 -13.95 5.76
N LEU A 506 -14.89 -13.51 4.67
CA LEU A 506 -15.45 -12.50 3.79
C LEU A 506 -16.81 -12.95 3.23
N PRO A 507 -17.85 -12.09 3.23
CA PRO A 507 -19.14 -12.39 2.62
C PRO A 507 -18.99 -12.66 1.11
N ASN A 508 -19.62 -13.72 0.62
CA ASN A 508 -19.55 -14.08 -0.81
C ASN A 508 -20.61 -13.28 -1.61
N THR A 509 -20.32 -12.02 -1.86
CA THR A 509 -21.18 -11.12 -2.63
C THR A 509 -20.86 -11.20 -4.11
N SER A 510 -21.88 -11.13 -4.99
CA SER A 510 -21.69 -11.05 -6.43
C SER A 510 -21.10 -9.68 -6.82
N LEU A 511 -20.21 -9.67 -7.81
CA LEU A 511 -19.66 -8.43 -8.33
C LEU A 511 -20.70 -7.69 -9.18
N ASN A 512 -20.86 -6.40 -8.91
CA ASN A 512 -21.76 -5.53 -9.64
C ASN A 512 -21.30 -5.37 -11.11
N ARG A 513 -22.27 -5.21 -12.02
CA ARG A 513 -22.01 -5.00 -13.46
C ARG A 513 -22.01 -3.52 -13.85
N LYS A 514 -22.52 -2.63 -12.99
CA LYS A 514 -22.54 -1.17 -13.20
C LYS A 514 -21.29 -0.54 -12.63
N ASN A 515 -20.69 0.42 -13.33
CA ASN A 515 -19.58 1.20 -12.83
C ASN A 515 -20.06 2.23 -11.78
N THR A 516 -19.14 2.91 -11.08
CA THR A 516 -19.46 3.86 -10.01
C THR A 516 -20.35 5.00 -10.50
N GLN A 517 -20.08 5.53 -11.70
CA GLN A 517 -20.88 6.62 -12.28
C GLN A 517 -22.29 6.17 -12.66
N GLU A 518 -22.43 4.96 -13.21
CA GLU A 518 -23.74 4.36 -13.52
C GLU A 518 -24.54 4.06 -12.23
N GLN A 519 -23.87 3.68 -11.15
CA GLN A 519 -24.51 3.46 -9.85
C GLN A 519 -25.00 4.78 -9.24
N LEU A 520 -24.18 5.85 -9.29
CA LEU A 520 -24.57 7.18 -8.84
C LEU A 520 -25.74 7.74 -9.63
N LYS A 521 -25.73 7.62 -10.96
CA LYS A 521 -26.86 8.04 -11.81
C LYS A 521 -28.13 7.27 -11.47
N ALA A 522 -28.04 5.94 -11.35
CA ALA A 522 -29.19 5.12 -10.98
C ALA A 522 -29.73 5.43 -9.56
N ALA A 523 -28.87 5.84 -8.64
CA ALA A 523 -29.31 6.30 -7.32
C ALA A 523 -30.01 7.66 -7.39
N GLN A 524 -29.50 8.60 -8.18
CA GLN A 524 -30.11 9.90 -8.43
C GLN A 524 -31.48 9.78 -9.14
N GLU A 525 -31.58 8.92 -10.15
CA GLU A 525 -32.82 8.64 -10.86
C GLU A 525 -33.88 8.03 -9.93
N LYS A 526 -33.46 7.10 -9.04
CA LYS A 526 -34.37 6.55 -8.04
C LYS A 526 -34.85 7.58 -7.02
N SER A 527 -33.94 8.45 -6.55
CA SER A 527 -34.28 9.52 -5.62
C SER A 527 -35.23 10.55 -6.27
N ALA A 528 -34.98 10.92 -7.53
CA ALA A 528 -35.87 11.81 -8.29
C ALA A 528 -37.25 11.19 -8.55
N ALA A 529 -37.31 9.89 -8.87
CA ALA A 529 -38.56 9.16 -9.03
C ALA A 529 -39.34 9.02 -7.70
N ALA A 530 -38.65 8.82 -6.60
CA ALA A 530 -39.27 8.78 -5.27
C ALA A 530 -39.78 10.15 -4.85
N ALA A 531 -39.08 11.24 -5.17
CA ALA A 531 -39.55 12.62 -4.94
C ALA A 531 -40.78 12.97 -5.80
N ALA A 532 -40.75 12.57 -7.07
CA ALA A 532 -41.91 12.79 -7.98
C ALA A 532 -43.15 11.99 -7.53
N SER A 533 -42.98 10.77 -7.02
CA SER A 533 -44.10 9.98 -6.51
C SER A 533 -44.64 10.48 -5.17
N SER A 534 -43.86 11.22 -4.39
CA SER A 534 -44.32 11.87 -3.14
C SER A 534 -45.06 13.17 -3.41
N ASP A 535 -44.75 13.89 -4.50
CA ASP A 535 -45.53 15.08 -4.93
C ASP A 535 -46.90 14.70 -5.51
N ASP A 536 -46.99 13.58 -6.26
CA ASP A 536 -48.24 13.09 -6.83
C ASP A 536 -49.20 12.51 -5.77
N SER A 537 -48.65 12.14 -4.56
CA SER A 537 -49.46 11.70 -3.41
C SER A 537 -49.91 12.86 -2.52
N GLY A 538 -49.38 14.08 -2.73
CA GLY A 538 -49.76 15.28 -1.98
C GLY A 538 -51.21 15.73 -2.20
N ASP A 539 -51.77 15.48 -3.38
CA ASP A 539 -53.15 15.80 -3.71
C ASP A 539 -54.17 14.74 -3.21
N ALA A 540 -53.70 13.56 -2.80
CA ALA A 540 -54.56 12.48 -2.27
C ALA A 540 -54.75 12.50 -0.72
N TRP A 541 -54.08 13.39 0.00
CA TRP A 541 -54.09 13.44 1.47
C TRP A 541 -55.21 14.26 2.09
N HIS A 542 -56.14 14.81 1.27
CA HIS A 542 -57.32 15.47 1.82
C HIS A 542 -58.51 14.56 2.10
N GLU A 543 -58.41 13.23 1.88
CA GLU A 543 -59.53 12.31 2.09
C GLU A 543 -59.28 11.08 2.99
N ALA A 544 -58.09 10.96 3.63
CA ALA A 544 -57.80 9.80 4.49
C ALA A 544 -57.14 10.19 5.84
N ASP A 545 -57.88 10.91 6.68
CA ASP A 545 -57.62 10.96 8.12
C ASP A 545 -58.27 9.73 8.73
N GLN A 546 -57.50 8.70 9.03
CA GLN A 546 -57.63 7.58 10.00
C GLN A 546 -56.95 6.31 9.48
N GLU A 547 -55.68 6.11 9.83
CA GLU A 547 -55.19 4.86 10.42
C GLU A 547 -53.67 4.96 10.72
N HIS A 548 -53.37 4.67 11.97
CA HIS A 548 -52.04 4.77 12.57
C HIS A 548 -51.07 3.68 12.12
N LEU A 549 -49.75 4.00 12.21
CA LEU A 549 -48.58 3.16 12.39
C LEU A 549 -47.83 2.71 11.11
N GLY A 550 -46.65 3.30 10.91
CA GLY A 550 -45.58 2.72 10.06
C GLY A 550 -44.64 3.65 9.32
N TYR A 551 -44.43 4.91 9.71
CA TYR A 551 -43.72 5.91 8.87
C TYR A 551 -42.37 6.44 9.43
N SER A 552 -41.77 5.83 10.48
CA SER A 552 -40.51 6.35 11.04
C SER A 552 -39.26 5.92 10.28
N GLU A 553 -39.24 4.73 9.69
CA GLU A 553 -38.04 4.21 9.04
C GLU A 553 -37.77 4.72 7.60
N ALA A 554 -38.82 5.01 6.84
CA ALA A 554 -38.65 5.50 5.46
C ALA A 554 -38.19 6.97 5.41
N ARG A 555 -38.52 7.77 6.43
CA ARG A 555 -38.14 9.19 6.51
C ARG A 555 -36.66 9.37 6.89
N ASP A 556 -36.11 8.48 7.71
CA ASP A 556 -34.70 8.54 8.12
C ASP A 556 -33.74 8.14 7.00
N VAL A 557 -34.17 7.27 6.10
CA VAL A 557 -33.39 6.89 4.90
C VAL A 557 -33.38 8.01 3.85
N ALA A 558 -34.49 8.73 3.68
CA ALA A 558 -34.59 9.85 2.73
C ALA A 558 -33.80 11.09 3.22
N LEU A 559 -33.78 11.36 4.53
CA LEU A 559 -33.04 12.50 5.12
C LEU A 559 -31.53 12.26 5.17
N ALA A 560 -31.09 11.02 5.24
CA ALA A 560 -29.67 10.67 5.16
C ALA A 560 -29.08 10.84 3.75
N SER A 561 -29.91 10.79 2.71
CA SER A 561 -29.47 10.89 1.32
C SER A 561 -29.42 12.34 0.76
N THR A 562 -30.09 13.29 1.39
CA THR A 562 -30.22 14.67 0.88
C THR A 562 -29.39 15.72 1.61
N GLY A 563 -28.72 15.37 2.73
CA GLY A 563 -27.85 16.32 3.47
C GLY A 563 -28.58 17.54 4.05
N ALA A 564 -29.91 17.50 4.17
CA ALA A 564 -30.71 18.60 4.68
C ALA A 564 -30.66 18.67 6.21
N ILE A 565 -30.11 19.77 6.70
CA ILE A 565 -29.96 20.11 8.12
C ILE A 565 -31.34 20.29 8.76
N ARG A 566 -31.60 19.64 9.88
CA ARG A 566 -32.75 19.93 10.74
C ARG A 566 -32.68 21.37 11.24
N LEU A 567 -33.61 22.21 10.83
CA LEU A 567 -33.93 23.41 11.57
C LEU A 567 -34.82 23.05 12.77
N PRO A 568 -34.57 23.58 13.98
CA PRO A 568 -35.44 23.30 15.12
C PRO A 568 -36.81 23.95 14.87
N VAL A 569 -37.84 23.13 14.93
CA VAL A 569 -39.23 23.60 14.95
C VAL A 569 -39.46 24.29 16.28
N ARG A 570 -39.70 25.59 16.22
CA ARG A 570 -40.11 26.40 17.35
C ARG A 570 -41.59 26.04 17.64
N SER A 571 -41.84 25.41 18.76
CA SER A 571 -43.21 25.22 19.26
C SER A 571 -43.71 26.59 19.71
N GLU A 572 -44.66 27.16 19.00
CA GLU A 572 -45.50 28.23 19.49
C GLU A 572 -46.53 27.57 20.41
N THR A 573 -46.39 27.76 21.70
CA THR A 573 -47.45 27.60 22.69
C THR A 573 -48.25 28.87 22.66
N GLU A 574 -49.48 28.80 22.15
CA GLU A 574 -50.54 29.76 22.44
C GLU A 574 -50.82 29.72 23.95
N GLU A 575 -50.54 30.76 24.64
CA GLU A 575 -51.11 31.08 25.94
C GLU A 575 -52.31 32.02 25.70
N ASP A 576 -53.49 31.47 25.92
CA ASP A 576 -54.73 32.20 26.07
C ASP A 576 -54.69 32.85 27.46
N ASP A 577 -54.70 34.17 27.49
CA ASP A 577 -54.86 34.95 28.70
C ASP A 577 -56.28 35.46 28.79
N HIS A 578 -57.02 35.00 29.79
CA HIS A 578 -58.26 35.61 30.23
C HIS A 578 -58.18 35.99 31.72
N ASP A 579 -58.37 37.26 31.93
CA ASP A 579 -58.86 37.94 33.15
C ASP A 579 -57.91 38.17 34.34
N ARG A 580 -57.44 39.32 34.48
CA ARG A 580 -57.66 40.43 35.44
C ARG A 580 -56.48 41.33 35.59
#